data_ba032d0fa16d7e73056bc890aadd615a
#
_entry.id   ba032d0fa16d7e73056bc890aadd615a
#
_cell.length_a   1.000
_cell.length_b   1.000
_cell.length_c   1.000
_cell.angle_alpha   90.00
_cell.angle_beta   90.00
_cell.angle_gamma   90.00
#
_symmetry.space_group_name_H-M   'P 1'
#
loop_
_entity.id
_entity.type
_entity.pdbx_description
1 polymer ?
#
loop_
_entity_poly.entity_id
_entity_poly.type
_entity_poly.pdbx_seq_one_letter_code
_entity_poly.pdbx_strand_id
1 'polypeptide(L)'
;MIRLFAKYYYFIFLFTGLLHAEKIAVTTKVKGVSEIMKVGSKKFSSLKAGMILDDGDKIRTGKSGFVAIIFIDDKSTLKVKENSEAVITGRRTKKNISKKINIDGGIIRASITKQNVDFVIQTPTSVASVKGTDFWMVVDELLGDQIIGIEGQVSLVNTETGQEVNVTSGMTGVSSPDGQVGISETDLTSIPEDPSDDSEEGPSQLKIYLEGPNGEQRAFIIEYQ
;
A
#
# COMPACT_ATOMS: atom_id res chain seq x y z
N MET A 1 58.41 -41.51 -16.45
CA MET A 1 57.54 -41.32 -15.30
C MET A 1 57.03 -39.85 -15.37
N ILE A 2 55.93 -39.62 -16.09
CA ILE A 2 55.38 -38.30 -16.34
C ILE A 2 54.11 -38.18 -15.51
N ARG A 3 54.11 -37.27 -14.50
CA ARG A 3 52.95 -36.95 -13.69
C ARG A 3 52.11 -35.90 -14.40
N LEU A 4 50.93 -36.32 -14.87
CA LEU A 4 49.88 -35.41 -15.38
C LEU A 4 49.19 -34.71 -14.19
N PHE A 5 49.36 -33.41 -14.04
CA PHE A 5 48.54 -32.58 -13.14
C PHE A 5 47.29 -32.15 -13.91
N ALA A 6 46.17 -32.79 -13.61
CA ALA A 6 44.85 -32.34 -14.04
C ALA A 6 44.41 -31.14 -13.15
N LYS A 7 44.43 -29.95 -13.73
CA LYS A 7 43.83 -28.75 -13.11
C LYS A 7 42.31 -28.84 -13.27
N TYR A 8 41.62 -29.13 -12.19
CA TYR A 8 40.15 -28.95 -12.11
C TYR A 8 39.83 -27.48 -12.02
N TYR A 9 39.39 -26.85 -13.11
CA TYR A 9 38.73 -25.56 -13.11
C TYR A 9 37.31 -25.75 -12.62
N TYR A 10 37.01 -25.42 -11.35
CA TYR A 10 35.64 -25.22 -10.86
C TYR A 10 35.10 -23.91 -11.46
N PHE A 11 34.27 -24.03 -12.48
CA PHE A 11 33.49 -22.93 -13.03
C PHE A 11 32.30 -22.71 -12.08
N ILE A 12 32.47 -21.82 -11.09
CA ILE A 12 31.36 -21.37 -10.24
C ILE A 12 30.48 -20.47 -11.12
N PHE A 13 29.39 -21.04 -11.65
CA PHE A 13 28.35 -20.28 -12.32
C PHE A 13 27.58 -19.51 -11.23
N LEU A 14 27.97 -18.25 -11.02
CA LEU A 14 27.25 -17.33 -10.15
C LEU A 14 25.92 -17.00 -10.85
N PHE A 15 24.91 -17.79 -10.54
CA PHE A 15 23.54 -17.54 -11.00
C PHE A 15 23.02 -16.32 -10.23
N THR A 16 23.34 -15.12 -10.70
CA THR A 16 22.71 -13.88 -10.23
C THR A 16 21.28 -13.89 -10.73
N GLY A 17 20.39 -14.50 -9.96
CA GLY A 17 18.95 -14.36 -10.15
C GLY A 17 18.61 -12.88 -10.07
N LEU A 18 18.25 -12.27 -11.18
CA LEU A 18 17.63 -10.96 -11.21
C LEU A 18 16.31 -11.08 -10.45
N LEU A 19 16.32 -10.68 -9.18
CA LEU A 19 15.11 -10.48 -8.38
C LEU A 19 14.35 -9.32 -9.04
N HIS A 20 13.47 -9.66 -9.97
CA HIS A 20 12.52 -8.68 -10.50
C HIS A 20 11.45 -8.49 -9.42
N ALA A 21 11.44 -7.31 -8.82
CA ALA A 21 10.34 -6.93 -7.95
C ALA A 21 9.03 -6.92 -8.76
N GLU A 22 7.97 -7.44 -8.17
CA GLU A 22 6.69 -7.62 -8.86
C GLU A 22 5.92 -6.31 -8.87
N LYS A 23 5.40 -5.92 -10.05
CA LYS A 23 4.55 -4.74 -10.21
C LYS A 23 3.18 -5.00 -9.60
N ILE A 24 2.78 -4.20 -8.62
CA ILE A 24 1.58 -4.44 -7.83
C ILE A 24 0.55 -3.32 -7.89
N ALA A 25 0.97 -2.07 -8.08
CA ALA A 25 0.08 -0.92 -8.07
C ALA A 25 0.61 0.22 -8.97
N VAL A 26 -0.22 1.23 -9.16
CA VAL A 26 0.13 2.47 -9.89
C VAL A 26 -0.36 3.66 -9.08
N THR A 27 0.44 4.72 -9.03
CA THR A 27 0.04 6.00 -8.45
C THR A 27 -0.92 6.73 -9.39
N THR A 28 -2.10 7.11 -8.92
CA THR A 28 -3.10 7.81 -9.72
C THR A 28 -3.09 9.32 -9.49
N LYS A 29 -2.87 9.74 -8.26
CA LYS A 29 -2.80 11.16 -7.87
C LYS A 29 -1.68 11.38 -6.86
N VAL A 30 -0.94 12.46 -7.03
CA VAL A 30 0.15 12.85 -6.11
C VAL A 30 0.08 14.35 -5.90
N LYS A 31 0.07 14.79 -4.64
CA LYS A 31 0.08 16.20 -4.26
C LYS A 31 1.18 16.48 -3.22
N GLY A 32 1.60 17.72 -3.12
CA GLY A 32 2.55 18.19 -2.11
C GLY A 32 3.86 17.42 -2.10
N VAL A 33 4.49 17.33 -0.93
CA VAL A 33 5.75 16.59 -0.76
C VAL A 33 5.42 15.10 -0.64
N SER A 34 5.72 14.36 -1.69
CA SER A 34 5.51 12.91 -1.73
C SER A 34 6.70 12.23 -2.39
N GLU A 35 7.21 11.21 -1.76
CA GLU A 35 8.46 10.54 -2.12
C GLU A 35 8.29 9.02 -2.12
N ILE A 36 9.12 8.37 -2.91
CA ILE A 36 9.22 6.91 -2.98
C ILE A 36 10.65 6.46 -2.76
N MET A 37 10.81 5.39 -2.00
CA MET A 37 12.04 4.62 -1.94
C MET A 37 11.78 3.25 -2.55
N LYS A 38 12.39 3.01 -3.71
CA LYS A 38 12.28 1.73 -4.41
C LYS A 38 12.95 0.62 -3.62
N VAL A 39 12.40 -0.60 -3.72
CA VAL A 39 12.99 -1.79 -3.11
C VAL A 39 14.47 -1.92 -3.51
N GLY A 40 15.33 -2.22 -2.53
CA GLY A 40 16.79 -2.27 -2.72
C GLY A 40 17.50 -0.91 -2.76
N SER A 41 16.77 0.21 -2.78
CA SER A 41 17.33 1.57 -2.66
C SER A 41 17.43 1.98 -1.18
N LYS A 42 18.37 2.90 -0.89
CA LYS A 42 18.47 3.59 0.41
C LYS A 42 18.11 5.08 0.31
N LYS A 43 17.62 5.52 -0.85
CA LYS A 43 17.34 6.93 -1.11
C LYS A 43 15.90 7.11 -1.55
N PHE A 44 15.26 8.13 -1.00
CA PHE A 44 13.99 8.62 -1.49
C PHE A 44 14.16 9.45 -2.76
N SER A 45 13.18 9.37 -3.63
CA SER A 45 13.05 10.19 -4.84
C SER A 45 11.63 10.72 -4.95
N SER A 46 11.43 11.80 -5.71
CA SER A 46 10.11 12.39 -5.89
C SER A 46 9.15 11.38 -6.51
N LEU A 47 7.98 11.21 -5.91
CA LEU A 47 6.89 10.39 -6.43
C LEU A 47 6.03 11.25 -7.38
N LYS A 48 5.57 10.62 -8.46
CA LYS A 48 4.71 11.28 -9.47
C LYS A 48 3.53 10.37 -9.82
N ALA A 49 2.43 10.97 -10.25
CA ALA A 49 1.31 10.21 -10.81
C ALA A 49 1.77 9.40 -12.05
N GLY A 50 1.19 8.21 -12.25
CA GLY A 50 1.56 7.27 -13.30
C GLY A 50 2.76 6.37 -12.98
N MET A 51 3.43 6.53 -11.84
CA MET A 51 4.54 5.65 -11.46
C MET A 51 4.02 4.29 -11.02
N ILE A 52 4.69 3.25 -11.50
CA ILE A 52 4.42 1.86 -11.10
C ILE A 52 5.13 1.59 -9.78
N LEU A 53 4.38 0.97 -8.86
CA LEU A 53 4.88 0.50 -7.58
C LEU A 53 5.17 -1.00 -7.66
N ASP A 54 6.35 -1.35 -7.19
CA ASP A 54 6.80 -2.73 -7.08
C ASP A 54 6.64 -3.25 -5.64
N ASP A 55 6.65 -4.56 -5.49
CA ASP A 55 6.63 -5.21 -4.17
C ASP A 55 7.78 -4.73 -3.29
N GLY A 56 7.46 -4.19 -2.12
CA GLY A 56 8.40 -3.66 -1.15
C GLY A 56 8.76 -2.18 -1.32
N ASP A 57 8.13 -1.47 -2.25
CA ASP A 57 8.32 -0.01 -2.36
C ASP A 57 7.76 0.72 -1.14
N LYS A 58 8.49 1.73 -0.68
CA LYS A 58 8.13 2.57 0.46
C LYS A 58 7.71 3.95 -0.02
N ILE A 59 6.52 4.40 0.39
CA ILE A 59 5.98 5.73 0.13
C ILE A 59 6.09 6.56 1.41
N ARG A 60 6.48 7.82 1.26
CA ARG A 60 6.47 8.81 2.34
C ARG A 60 5.82 10.09 1.85
N THR A 61 4.92 10.63 2.65
CA THR A 61 4.28 11.93 2.44
C THR A 61 4.72 12.89 3.53
N GLY A 62 5.08 14.11 3.14
CA GLY A 62 5.37 15.20 4.07
C GLY A 62 4.12 16.08 4.29
N LYS A 63 4.34 17.28 4.81
CA LYS A 63 3.28 18.27 5.01
C LYS A 63 2.56 18.57 3.69
N SER A 64 1.23 18.56 3.74
CA SER A 64 0.34 18.69 2.55
C SER A 64 0.60 17.64 1.47
N GLY A 65 1.32 16.55 1.79
CA GLY A 65 1.54 15.44 0.89
C GLY A 65 0.32 14.54 0.78
N PHE A 66 0.09 14.01 -0.41
CA PHE A 66 -0.99 13.06 -0.65
C PHE A 66 -0.63 12.15 -1.81
N VAL A 67 -0.93 10.88 -1.67
CA VAL A 67 -0.74 9.87 -2.72
C VAL A 67 -1.97 8.99 -2.80
N ALA A 68 -2.56 8.87 -3.98
CA ALA A 68 -3.54 7.84 -4.27
C ALA A 68 -2.90 6.78 -5.17
N ILE A 69 -3.13 5.52 -4.84
CA ILE A 69 -2.67 4.36 -5.62
C ILE A 69 -3.83 3.44 -5.94
N ILE A 70 -3.73 2.74 -7.07
CA ILE A 70 -4.66 1.70 -7.49
C ILE A 70 -3.89 0.39 -7.68
N PHE A 71 -4.39 -0.70 -7.12
CA PHE A 71 -3.84 -2.04 -7.34
C PHE A 71 -4.26 -2.58 -8.69
N ILE A 72 -3.30 -3.18 -9.43
CA ILE A 72 -3.49 -3.51 -10.85
C ILE A 72 -4.38 -4.73 -11.10
N ASP A 73 -4.59 -5.58 -10.09
CA ASP A 73 -5.35 -6.83 -10.22
C ASP A 73 -6.86 -6.68 -9.97
N ASP A 74 -7.25 -5.87 -8.97
CA ASP A 74 -8.63 -5.78 -8.51
C ASP A 74 -9.18 -4.36 -8.42
N LYS A 75 -8.36 -3.35 -8.78
CA LYS A 75 -8.69 -1.93 -8.71
C LYS A 75 -8.98 -1.41 -7.29
N SER A 76 -8.62 -2.15 -6.25
CA SER A 76 -8.61 -1.62 -4.89
C SER A 76 -7.75 -0.37 -4.82
N THR A 77 -8.15 0.62 -4.03
CA THR A 77 -7.42 1.88 -3.88
C THR A 77 -6.90 2.05 -2.47
N LEU A 78 -5.74 2.69 -2.37
CA LEU A 78 -5.18 3.15 -1.11
C LEU A 78 -4.81 4.62 -1.27
N LYS A 79 -5.30 5.45 -0.36
CA LYS A 79 -4.98 6.87 -0.27
C LYS A 79 -4.14 7.09 0.98
N VAL A 80 -2.98 7.69 0.81
CA VAL A 80 -2.01 8.00 1.88
C VAL A 80 -2.01 9.50 2.07
N LYS A 81 -2.44 9.97 3.24
CA LYS A 81 -2.49 11.39 3.58
C LYS A 81 -1.12 11.92 3.99
N GLU A 82 -1.06 13.19 4.32
CA GLU A 82 0.15 13.86 4.76
C GLU A 82 0.77 13.22 6.01
N ASN A 83 2.09 13.40 6.17
CA ASN A 83 2.87 12.93 7.31
C ASN A 83 2.72 11.42 7.58
N SER A 84 2.63 10.64 6.52
CA SER A 84 2.47 9.18 6.58
C SER A 84 3.64 8.46 5.91
N GLU A 85 3.96 7.26 6.41
CA GLU A 85 4.95 6.39 5.79
C GLU A 85 4.40 4.98 5.69
N ALA A 86 4.38 4.42 4.47
CA ALA A 86 3.82 3.12 4.20
C ALA A 86 4.71 2.29 3.27
N VAL A 87 4.91 1.02 3.59
CA VAL A 87 5.53 0.02 2.71
C VAL A 87 4.43 -0.80 2.06
N ILE A 88 4.45 -0.82 0.73
CA ILE A 88 3.46 -1.52 -0.08
C ILE A 88 4.03 -2.87 -0.50
N THR A 89 3.46 -3.96 -0.03
CA THR A 89 3.86 -5.30 -0.42
C THR A 89 2.73 -6.06 -1.09
N GLY A 90 3.09 -6.90 -2.05
CA GLY A 90 2.12 -7.71 -2.78
C GLY A 90 2.73 -9.02 -3.25
N ARG A 91 2.07 -10.12 -2.94
CA ARG A 91 2.45 -11.44 -3.46
C ARG A 91 1.43 -11.90 -4.49
N ARG A 92 1.86 -12.02 -5.74
CA ARG A 92 1.01 -12.51 -6.82
C ARG A 92 0.75 -14.01 -6.67
N THR A 93 -0.49 -14.38 -6.81
CA THR A 93 -0.94 -15.75 -7.05
C THR A 93 -1.34 -15.89 -8.52
N LYS A 94 -1.83 -17.06 -8.95
CA LYS A 94 -2.26 -17.25 -10.34
C LYS A 94 -3.39 -16.30 -10.79
N LYS A 95 -4.18 -15.78 -9.86
CA LYS A 95 -5.39 -14.98 -10.17
C LYS A 95 -5.38 -13.60 -9.52
N ASN A 96 -4.79 -13.44 -8.34
CA ASN A 96 -4.90 -12.24 -7.52
C ASN A 96 -3.56 -11.87 -6.90
N ILE A 97 -3.46 -10.67 -6.34
CA ILE A 97 -2.34 -10.22 -5.50
C ILE A 97 -2.82 -10.18 -4.04
N SER A 98 -2.18 -10.96 -3.17
CA SER A 98 -2.33 -10.78 -1.71
C SER A 98 -1.55 -9.53 -1.31
N LYS A 99 -2.22 -8.59 -0.67
CA LYS A 99 -1.69 -7.25 -0.38
C LYS A 99 -1.46 -7.08 1.10
N LYS A 100 -0.31 -6.50 1.45
CA LYS A 100 0.00 -6.11 2.81
C LYS A 100 0.61 -4.71 2.80
N ILE A 101 0.04 -3.83 3.61
CA ILE A 101 0.53 -2.48 3.84
C ILE A 101 1.11 -2.44 5.25
N ASN A 102 2.39 -2.09 5.38
CA ASN A 102 2.95 -1.78 6.69
C ASN A 102 3.01 -0.27 6.83
N ILE A 103 2.40 0.26 7.86
CA ILE A 103 2.35 1.69 8.15
C ILE A 103 2.80 1.94 9.59
N ASP A 104 3.80 2.80 9.75
CA ASP A 104 4.38 3.11 11.07
C ASP A 104 3.69 4.33 11.71
N GLY A 105 3.04 5.17 10.93
CA GLY A 105 2.30 6.34 11.41
C GLY A 105 1.61 7.09 10.28
N GLY A 106 0.56 7.83 10.61
CA GLY A 106 -0.18 8.66 9.67
C GLY A 106 -1.60 8.22 9.40
N ILE A 107 -2.17 8.63 8.28
CA ILE A 107 -3.58 8.42 7.94
C ILE A 107 -3.69 7.84 6.54
N ILE A 108 -4.44 6.76 6.41
CA ILE A 108 -4.77 6.15 5.12
C ILE A 108 -6.28 5.93 5.00
N ARG A 109 -6.78 5.97 3.76
CA ARG A 109 -8.08 5.40 3.40
C ARG A 109 -7.87 4.24 2.46
N ALA A 110 -8.53 3.13 2.74
CA ALA A 110 -8.49 1.95 1.90
C ALA A 110 -9.90 1.61 1.43
N SER A 111 -10.10 1.61 0.10
CA SER A 111 -11.34 1.15 -0.54
C SER A 111 -11.03 -0.14 -1.28
N ILE A 112 -11.42 -1.27 -0.68
CA ILE A 112 -11.01 -2.61 -1.10
C ILE A 112 -12.15 -3.28 -1.85
N THR A 113 -11.90 -3.64 -3.09
CA THR A 113 -12.84 -4.43 -3.90
C THR A 113 -13.03 -5.81 -3.27
N LYS A 114 -14.29 -6.26 -3.22
CA LYS A 114 -14.62 -7.57 -2.65
C LYS A 114 -13.87 -8.69 -3.36
N GLN A 115 -13.06 -9.43 -2.62
CA GLN A 115 -12.19 -10.48 -3.15
C GLN A 115 -12.03 -11.64 -2.15
N ASN A 116 -11.52 -12.78 -2.66
CA ASN A 116 -11.26 -13.96 -1.85
C ASN A 116 -9.84 -14.01 -1.23
N VAL A 117 -9.07 -12.94 -1.39
CA VAL A 117 -7.70 -12.80 -0.86
C VAL A 117 -7.71 -11.70 0.18
N ASP A 118 -7.02 -11.91 1.29
CA ASP A 118 -6.96 -10.93 2.36
C ASP A 118 -6.14 -9.71 1.91
N PHE A 119 -6.66 -8.53 2.23
CA PHE A 119 -5.92 -7.29 2.26
C PHE A 119 -5.61 -6.99 3.72
N VAL A 120 -4.33 -6.85 4.04
CA VAL A 120 -3.86 -6.68 5.42
C VAL A 120 -3.17 -5.34 5.57
N ILE A 121 -3.51 -4.60 6.61
CA ILE A 121 -2.74 -3.44 7.05
C ILE A 121 -2.14 -3.80 8.40
N GLN A 122 -0.83 -3.65 8.52
CA GLN A 122 -0.10 -3.88 9.76
C GLN A 122 0.55 -2.59 10.24
N THR A 123 0.38 -2.32 11.51
CA THR A 123 1.04 -1.25 12.26
C THR A 123 1.93 -1.86 13.35
N PRO A 124 2.65 -1.06 14.14
CA PRO A 124 3.34 -1.56 15.32
C PRO A 124 2.41 -2.19 16.37
N THR A 125 1.18 -1.67 16.52
CA THR A 125 0.24 -2.06 17.57
C THR A 125 -0.87 -3.00 17.11
N SER A 126 -1.21 -3.03 15.83
CA SER A 126 -2.34 -3.82 15.37
C SER A 126 -2.22 -4.39 13.95
N VAL A 127 -3.13 -5.30 13.66
CA VAL A 127 -3.37 -5.86 12.32
C VAL A 127 -4.82 -5.65 11.96
N ALA A 128 -5.07 -4.97 10.83
CA ALA A 128 -6.39 -4.87 10.21
C ALA A 128 -6.48 -5.81 9.01
N SER A 129 -7.51 -6.66 8.99
CA SER A 129 -7.77 -7.61 7.90
C SER A 129 -9.13 -7.35 7.27
N VAL A 130 -9.16 -7.29 5.93
CA VAL A 130 -10.36 -6.89 5.17
C VAL A 130 -10.59 -7.74 3.92
N LYS A 131 -11.85 -7.84 3.51
CA LYS A 131 -12.27 -8.60 2.30
C LYS A 131 -13.29 -7.85 1.44
N GLY A 132 -13.17 -6.55 1.34
CA GLY A 132 -14.13 -5.73 0.58
C GLY A 132 -14.81 -4.71 1.49
N THR A 133 -14.12 -3.61 1.73
CA THR A 133 -14.52 -2.58 2.70
C THR A 133 -13.98 -1.24 2.27
N ASP A 134 -14.64 -0.18 2.70
CA ASP A 134 -14.11 1.19 2.68
C ASP A 134 -13.95 1.67 4.12
N PHE A 135 -12.77 2.16 4.47
CA PHE A 135 -12.47 2.61 5.83
C PHE A 135 -11.28 3.55 5.88
N TRP A 136 -11.25 4.36 6.91
CA TRP A 136 -10.06 5.11 7.31
C TRP A 136 -9.29 4.36 8.39
N MET A 137 -7.99 4.48 8.35
CA MET A 137 -7.11 4.06 9.43
C MET A 137 -6.20 5.22 9.82
N VAL A 138 -6.22 5.57 11.09
CA VAL A 138 -5.36 6.56 11.74
C VAL A 138 -4.40 5.78 12.62
N VAL A 139 -3.10 5.99 12.41
CA VAL A 139 -2.03 5.31 13.16
C VAL A 139 -1.25 6.35 13.94
N ASP A 140 -1.28 6.23 15.26
CA ASP A 140 -0.58 7.13 16.18
C ASP A 140 0.18 6.31 17.23
N GLU A 141 1.48 6.58 17.37
CA GLU A 141 2.35 5.84 18.32
C GLU A 141 1.91 5.96 19.79
N LEU A 142 1.29 7.06 20.16
CA LEU A 142 0.93 7.35 21.56
C LEU A 142 -0.52 6.99 21.88
N LEU A 143 -1.42 7.27 20.93
CA LEU A 143 -2.86 7.07 21.11
C LEU A 143 -3.33 5.70 20.62
N GLY A 144 -2.50 5.03 19.81
CA GLY A 144 -2.80 3.76 19.17
C GLY A 144 -3.47 3.92 17.81
N ASP A 145 -3.99 2.82 17.31
CA ASP A 145 -4.59 2.73 16.00
C ASP A 145 -6.11 2.90 16.07
N GLN A 146 -6.65 3.63 15.10
CA GLN A 146 -8.09 3.83 14.98
C GLN A 146 -8.55 3.43 13.58
N ILE A 147 -9.61 2.63 13.50
CA ILE A 147 -10.30 2.31 12.24
C ILE A 147 -11.67 2.93 12.27
N ILE A 148 -12.02 3.71 11.24
CA ILE A 148 -13.33 4.29 11.03
C ILE A 148 -13.98 3.57 9.84
N GLY A 149 -15.00 2.76 10.10
CA GLY A 149 -15.70 1.98 9.09
C GLY A 149 -16.69 2.82 8.28
N ILE A 150 -16.51 2.86 6.96
CA ILE A 150 -17.41 3.55 6.02
C ILE A 150 -18.35 2.53 5.37
N GLU A 151 -17.81 1.42 4.86
CA GLU A 151 -18.59 0.34 4.26
C GLU A 151 -17.93 -1.02 4.57
N GLY A 152 -18.78 -2.05 4.77
CA GLY A 152 -18.35 -3.42 5.02
C GLY A 152 -17.89 -3.65 6.46
N GLN A 153 -16.89 -4.53 6.63
CA GLN A 153 -16.38 -4.93 7.96
C GLN A 153 -14.87 -5.10 7.93
N VAL A 154 -14.20 -4.58 8.95
CA VAL A 154 -12.75 -4.72 9.20
C VAL A 154 -12.55 -5.47 10.51
N SER A 155 -11.74 -6.55 10.51
CA SER A 155 -11.24 -7.16 11.74
C SER A 155 -10.00 -6.38 12.18
N LEU A 156 -10.02 -5.83 13.40
CA LEU A 156 -8.90 -5.15 14.04
C LEU A 156 -8.41 -6.00 15.22
N VAL A 157 -7.17 -6.43 15.14
CA VAL A 157 -6.52 -7.29 16.16
C VAL A 157 -5.34 -6.54 16.76
N ASN A 158 -5.29 -6.43 18.08
CA ASN A 158 -4.10 -5.93 18.78
C ASN A 158 -2.99 -6.99 18.75
N THR A 159 -1.78 -6.59 18.37
CA THR A 159 -0.65 -7.53 18.17
C THR A 159 -0.07 -8.07 19.46
N GLU A 160 -0.19 -7.36 20.58
CA GLU A 160 0.36 -7.75 21.88
C GLU A 160 -0.56 -8.72 22.61
N THR A 161 -1.86 -8.39 22.66
CA THR A 161 -2.84 -9.17 23.47
C THR A 161 -3.64 -10.17 22.65
N GLY A 162 -3.70 -10.02 21.33
CA GLY A 162 -4.55 -10.80 20.45
C GLY A 162 -6.04 -10.48 20.59
N GLN A 163 -6.40 -9.43 21.31
CA GLN A 163 -7.79 -8.98 21.36
C GLN A 163 -8.26 -8.50 20.00
N GLU A 164 -9.49 -8.83 19.64
CA GLU A 164 -10.08 -8.56 18.35
C GLU A 164 -11.43 -7.86 18.47
N VAL A 165 -11.66 -6.89 17.59
CA VAL A 165 -12.99 -6.32 17.33
C VAL A 165 -13.29 -6.26 15.85
N ASN A 166 -14.58 -6.38 15.51
CA ASN A 166 -15.06 -6.23 14.14
C ASN A 166 -15.67 -4.85 13.98
N VAL A 167 -15.02 -3.99 13.21
CA VAL A 167 -15.47 -2.62 12.92
C VAL A 167 -16.34 -2.65 11.68
N THR A 168 -17.60 -2.28 11.84
CA THR A 168 -18.59 -2.18 10.74
C THR A 168 -18.83 -0.74 10.33
N SER A 169 -19.63 -0.53 9.27
CA SER A 169 -20.04 0.81 8.83
C SER A 169 -20.63 1.64 9.95
N GLY A 170 -20.20 2.90 10.10
CA GLY A 170 -20.64 3.83 11.15
C GLY A 170 -20.02 3.58 12.53
N MET A 171 -19.11 2.62 12.65
CA MET A 171 -18.42 2.31 13.89
C MET A 171 -16.93 2.68 13.81
N THR A 172 -16.38 3.02 14.96
CA THR A 172 -14.95 3.27 15.14
C THR A 172 -14.36 2.24 16.10
N GLY A 173 -13.36 1.52 15.64
CA GLY A 173 -12.55 0.60 16.44
C GLY A 173 -11.23 1.25 16.84
N VAL A 174 -10.80 1.04 18.07
CA VAL A 174 -9.52 1.55 18.61
C VAL A 174 -8.72 0.38 19.17
N SER A 175 -7.41 0.38 18.87
CA SER A 175 -6.43 -0.55 19.45
C SER A 175 -5.33 0.27 20.10
N SER A 176 -5.26 0.30 21.40
CA SER A 176 -4.31 1.10 22.16
C SER A 176 -2.97 0.38 22.38
N PRO A 177 -1.87 1.12 22.59
CA PRO A 177 -0.55 0.55 22.84
C PRO A 177 -0.47 -0.30 24.12
N ASP A 178 -1.38 -0.10 25.08
CA ASP A 178 -1.49 -0.92 26.29
C ASP A 178 -2.25 -2.25 26.08
N GLY A 179 -2.60 -2.55 24.84
CA GLY A 179 -3.23 -3.82 24.45
C GLY A 179 -4.76 -3.82 24.49
N GLN A 180 -5.41 -2.74 24.91
CA GLN A 180 -6.87 -2.68 24.95
C GLN A 180 -7.44 -2.46 23.54
N VAL A 181 -8.58 -3.09 23.26
CA VAL A 181 -9.33 -2.91 22.02
C VAL A 181 -10.76 -2.52 22.35
N GLY A 182 -11.26 -1.48 21.70
CA GLY A 182 -12.61 -0.96 21.92
C GLY A 182 -13.34 -0.67 20.60
N ILE A 183 -14.67 -0.58 20.68
CA ILE A 183 -15.53 -0.17 19.57
C ILE A 183 -16.59 0.80 20.05
N SER A 184 -16.89 1.84 19.29
CA SER A 184 -17.92 2.85 19.56
C SER A 184 -18.59 3.32 18.28
N GLU A 185 -19.70 4.03 18.37
CA GLU A 185 -20.25 4.76 17.23
C GLU A 185 -19.25 5.83 16.75
N THR A 186 -19.19 6.03 15.44
CA THR A 186 -18.28 7.02 14.83
C THR A 186 -18.76 8.44 15.11
N ASP A 187 -17.90 9.25 15.68
CA ASP A 187 -18.07 10.69 15.66
C ASP A 187 -17.81 11.21 14.24
N LEU A 188 -18.85 11.72 13.59
CA LEU A 188 -18.75 12.20 12.20
C LEU A 188 -17.75 13.33 12.02
N THR A 189 -17.44 14.09 13.08
CA THR A 189 -16.44 15.16 13.05
C THR A 189 -15.01 14.64 13.09
N SER A 190 -14.82 13.38 13.47
CA SER A 190 -13.50 12.71 13.49
C SER A 190 -13.11 12.07 12.17
N ILE A 191 -14.03 12.00 11.20
CA ILE A 191 -13.74 11.41 9.88
C ILE A 191 -12.76 12.32 9.14
N PRO A 192 -11.60 11.79 8.72
CA PRO A 192 -10.63 12.60 7.98
C PRO A 192 -11.18 13.07 6.63
N GLU A 193 -10.90 14.31 6.26
CA GLU A 193 -11.20 14.81 4.90
C GLU A 193 -10.42 14.04 3.85
N ASP A 194 -11.06 13.76 2.72
CA ASP A 194 -10.43 13.11 1.57
C ASP A 194 -9.85 14.14 0.60
N PRO A 195 -8.52 14.28 0.49
CA PRO A 195 -7.92 15.27 -0.40
C PRO A 195 -8.11 14.97 -1.89
N SER A 196 -8.68 13.81 -2.24
CA SER A 196 -8.99 13.48 -3.64
C SER A 196 -10.33 14.05 -4.11
N ASP A 197 -11.21 14.45 -3.17
CA ASP A 197 -12.54 14.99 -3.47
C ASP A 197 -12.52 16.46 -3.94
N ASP A 198 -11.39 16.92 -4.52
CA ASP A 198 -11.40 18.18 -5.22
C ASP A 198 -12.43 18.09 -6.36
N SER A 199 -13.48 18.86 -6.24
CA SER A 199 -14.58 19.02 -7.19
C SER A 199 -14.14 19.69 -8.50
N GLU A 200 -13.05 19.24 -9.12
CA GLU A 200 -12.67 19.60 -10.48
C GLU A 200 -13.16 18.51 -11.43
N GLU A 201 -14.22 18.84 -12.04
CA GLU A 201 -15.02 18.32 -13.13
C GLU A 201 -14.33 17.34 -14.08
N GLY A 202 -14.93 16.17 -14.24
CA GLY A 202 -14.70 15.21 -15.31
C GLY A 202 -14.09 13.89 -14.85
N PRO A 203 -14.24 12.83 -15.65
CA PRO A 203 -13.60 11.56 -15.34
C PRO A 203 -12.09 11.75 -15.27
N SER A 204 -11.51 11.31 -14.17
CA SER A 204 -10.05 11.37 -14.02
C SER A 204 -9.40 10.44 -15.03
N GLN A 205 -8.45 10.96 -15.80
CA GLN A 205 -7.71 10.18 -16.79
C GLN A 205 -6.29 9.92 -16.31
N LEU A 206 -5.90 8.65 -16.17
CA LEU A 206 -4.52 8.25 -15.98
C LEU A 206 -3.89 7.94 -17.34
N LYS A 207 -2.86 8.71 -17.73
CA LYS A 207 -2.07 8.45 -18.93
C LYS A 207 -0.76 7.76 -18.55
N ILE A 208 -0.61 6.50 -18.90
CA ILE A 208 0.62 5.74 -18.74
C ILE A 208 1.34 5.70 -20.10
N TYR A 209 2.56 6.22 -20.15
CA TYR A 209 3.39 6.13 -21.35
C TYR A 209 4.27 4.89 -21.27
N LEU A 210 4.10 3.99 -22.22
CA LEU A 210 4.94 2.80 -22.37
C LEU A 210 5.90 3.01 -23.52
N GLU A 211 7.17 2.76 -23.30
CA GLU A 211 8.19 2.78 -24.35
C GLU A 211 8.29 1.38 -24.98
N GLY A 212 8.06 1.30 -26.27
CA GLY A 212 8.19 0.09 -27.05
C GLY A 212 9.65 -0.24 -27.37
N PRO A 213 9.94 -1.46 -27.90
CA PRO A 213 11.29 -1.91 -28.19
C PRO A 213 12.08 -1.03 -29.16
N ASN A 214 11.39 -0.21 -29.96
CA ASN A 214 11.96 0.70 -30.95
C ASN A 214 11.97 2.16 -30.50
N GLY A 215 11.76 2.45 -29.18
CA GLY A 215 11.70 3.83 -28.67
C GLY A 215 10.36 4.54 -28.95
N GLU A 216 9.37 3.85 -29.49
CA GLU A 216 8.02 4.41 -29.67
C GLU A 216 7.30 4.55 -28.33
N GLN A 217 6.70 5.71 -28.08
CA GLN A 217 5.87 5.92 -26.88
C GLN A 217 4.42 5.62 -27.24
N ARG A 218 3.80 4.74 -26.46
CA ARG A 218 2.35 4.46 -26.52
C ARG A 218 1.70 4.92 -25.23
N ALA A 219 0.67 5.74 -25.34
CA ALA A 219 -0.14 6.16 -24.21
C ALA A 219 -1.25 5.13 -23.94
N PHE A 220 -1.31 4.62 -22.73
CA PHE A 220 -2.44 3.86 -22.22
C PHE A 220 -3.26 4.79 -21.32
N ILE A 221 -4.53 5.03 -21.69
CA ILE A 221 -5.41 5.95 -20.96
C ILE A 221 -6.42 5.10 -20.18
N ILE A 222 -6.43 5.27 -18.86
CA ILE A 222 -7.43 4.68 -17.96
C ILE A 222 -8.32 5.82 -17.49
N GLU A 223 -9.61 5.74 -17.79
CA GLU A 223 -10.62 6.64 -17.22
C GLU A 223 -11.21 5.98 -15.97
N TYR A 224 -11.34 6.74 -14.87
CA TYR A 224 -11.96 6.28 -13.62
C TYR A 224 -12.80 7.40 -13.01
N GLN A 225 -13.88 7.02 -12.35
CA GLN A 225 -14.80 7.89 -11.60
C GLN A 225 -14.47 7.85 -10.13
#